data_422e201035f6f51e71b1266410b6b32e
#
_entry.id   422e201035f6f51e71b1266410b6b32e
#
_cell.length_a   1.000
_cell.length_b   1.000
_cell.length_c   1.000
_cell.angle_alpha   90.00
_cell.angle_beta   90.00
_cell.angle_gamma   90.00
#
_symmetry.space_group_name_H-M   'P 1'
#
loop_
_entity.id
_entity.type
_entity.pdbx_description
1 polymer ?
#
loop_
_entity_poly.entity_id
_entity_poly.type
_entity_poly.pdbx_seq_one_letter_code
_entity_poly.pdbx_strand_id
1 'polypeptide(L)'
;MTRRGPGARWTPDLPRFPLLDGPSPLQPIPRFGAAIGGGAHTWIKREDLLPLAFGGNKLRNLEFLVGAALAEGADTLVTTGRRWSNHARLTAAAGARAGLGVHLVLSGPPLDPPGPNQRLDEMLGATVHVTATDAREERTATVERIVAELRADGHRPYIIPTGGSGAVGVVGSVLAAFELADQAAARGIRPDVVILPSATGGTQAGLLVGFALAGLETRVVGMAVAHPAAELLGTVSSLVADTADLAGLDRSLVGPIEIDDAQLGAAYGRPTAASEDACRVLARNEGILVDPIYTAKALAGLIEMAWSGALADRTVVFWHAGGTPGLFEPLDEPTPA
;
A
#
# COMPACT_ATOMS: atom_id res chain seq x y z
N MET A 1 -18.55 24.13 -7.77
CA MET A 1 -18.51 22.75 -8.30
C MET A 1 -19.68 21.98 -7.71
N THR A 2 -20.56 21.41 -8.54
CA THR A 2 -21.64 20.51 -8.08
C THR A 2 -21.03 19.22 -7.54
N ARG A 3 -21.28 18.90 -6.26
CA ARG A 3 -20.81 17.65 -5.64
C ARG A 3 -21.43 16.45 -6.35
N ARG A 4 -20.63 15.43 -6.62
CA ARG A 4 -21.08 14.20 -7.29
C ARG A 4 -21.84 13.33 -6.30
N GLY A 5 -22.97 12.78 -6.74
CA GLY A 5 -23.70 11.73 -6.01
C GLY A 5 -23.09 10.34 -6.21
N PRO A 6 -23.53 9.34 -5.41
CA PRO A 6 -23.07 7.95 -5.53
C PRO A 6 -23.44 7.33 -6.90
N GLY A 7 -22.59 6.42 -7.41
CA GLY A 7 -22.83 5.68 -8.65
C GLY A 7 -22.32 6.34 -9.95
N ALA A 8 -21.70 7.53 -9.86
CA ALA A 8 -21.05 8.16 -11.01
C ALA A 8 -19.59 7.70 -11.10
N ARG A 9 -19.24 6.99 -12.17
CA ARG A 9 -17.84 6.61 -12.43
C ARG A 9 -16.98 7.87 -12.57
N TRP A 10 -16.08 8.08 -11.62
CA TRP A 10 -15.18 9.21 -11.63
C TRP A 10 -13.95 8.90 -12.49
N THR A 11 -13.63 9.82 -13.39
CA THR A 11 -12.38 9.77 -14.16
C THR A 11 -11.54 10.97 -13.70
N PRO A 12 -10.35 10.74 -13.13
CA PRO A 12 -9.49 11.83 -12.71
C PRO A 12 -8.94 12.59 -13.92
N ASP A 13 -9.00 13.92 -13.85
CA ASP A 13 -8.31 14.80 -14.78
C ASP A 13 -6.93 15.14 -14.21
N LEU A 14 -6.07 14.15 -14.19
CA LEU A 14 -4.72 14.23 -13.64
C LEU A 14 -3.72 13.58 -14.58
N PRO A 15 -2.50 14.12 -14.71
CA PRO A 15 -1.42 13.47 -15.43
C PRO A 15 -1.18 12.06 -14.90
N ARG A 16 -1.04 11.08 -15.80
CA ARG A 16 -0.81 9.69 -15.45
C ARG A 16 0.31 9.11 -16.33
N PHE A 17 1.29 8.49 -15.72
CA PHE A 17 2.33 7.72 -16.40
C PHE A 17 2.00 6.22 -16.27
N PRO A 18 1.81 5.47 -17.37
CA PRO A 18 1.34 4.08 -17.29
C PRO A 18 2.44 3.15 -16.74
N LEU A 19 2.15 2.52 -15.63
CA LEU A 19 3.00 1.50 -14.98
C LEU A 19 2.31 0.13 -14.89
N LEU A 20 1.01 0.09 -15.16
CA LEU A 20 0.19 -1.12 -15.10
C LEU A 20 -0.17 -1.59 -16.51
N ASP A 21 -0.10 -2.91 -16.74
CA ASP A 21 -0.47 -3.53 -18.03
C ASP A 21 -1.95 -3.97 -18.04
N GLY A 22 -2.66 -3.82 -16.93
CA GLY A 22 -4.06 -4.19 -16.77
C GLY A 22 -4.48 -4.33 -15.31
N PRO A 23 -5.68 -4.83 -15.05
CA PRO A 23 -6.20 -5.03 -13.72
C PRO A 23 -5.47 -6.17 -13.00
N SER A 24 -5.24 -6.02 -11.70
CA SER A 24 -4.75 -7.13 -10.88
C SER A 24 -5.84 -8.19 -10.70
N PRO A 25 -5.50 -9.50 -10.63
CA PRO A 25 -6.50 -10.55 -10.52
C PRO A 25 -7.31 -10.50 -9.22
N LEU A 26 -8.62 -10.81 -9.32
CA LEU A 26 -9.47 -11.18 -8.18
C LEU A 26 -9.70 -12.68 -8.26
N GLN A 27 -9.30 -13.45 -7.24
CA GLN A 27 -9.32 -14.92 -7.23
C GLN A 27 -10.05 -15.45 -6.00
N PRO A 28 -10.84 -16.53 -6.11
CA PRO A 28 -11.33 -17.24 -4.93
C PRO A 28 -10.18 -18.00 -4.25
N ILE A 29 -10.22 -18.07 -2.93
CA ILE A 29 -9.27 -18.85 -2.10
C ILE A 29 -10.02 -19.77 -1.14
N PRO A 30 -10.78 -20.75 -1.67
CA PRO A 30 -11.71 -21.56 -0.88
C PRO A 30 -11.00 -22.52 0.08
N ARG A 31 -9.81 -23.01 -0.25
CA ARG A 31 -9.04 -23.92 0.63
C ARG A 31 -8.52 -23.16 1.85
N PHE A 32 -8.10 -21.90 1.67
CA PHE A 32 -7.76 -21.02 2.77
C PHE A 32 -8.99 -20.77 3.65
N GLY A 33 -10.12 -20.41 3.05
CA GLY A 33 -11.37 -20.19 3.79
C GLY A 33 -11.80 -21.41 4.61
N ALA A 34 -11.70 -22.63 4.03
CA ALA A 34 -11.96 -23.86 4.74
C ALA A 34 -10.96 -24.12 5.88
N ALA A 35 -9.69 -23.82 5.68
CA ALA A 35 -8.63 -24.05 6.67
C ALA A 35 -8.74 -23.14 7.89
N ILE A 36 -9.21 -21.88 7.72
CA ILE A 36 -9.40 -20.95 8.83
C ILE A 36 -10.76 -21.13 9.52
N GLY A 37 -11.74 -21.78 8.89
CA GLY A 37 -13.09 -21.92 9.42
C GLY A 37 -13.89 -20.62 9.38
N GLY A 38 -14.91 -20.50 10.27
CA GLY A 38 -15.68 -19.26 10.43
C GLY A 38 -16.70 -18.94 9.33
N GLY A 39 -16.86 -19.78 8.30
CA GLY A 39 -17.95 -19.69 7.31
C GLY A 39 -17.84 -18.53 6.31
N ALA A 40 -16.69 -17.86 6.19
CA ALA A 40 -16.49 -16.78 5.25
C ALA A 40 -16.27 -17.28 3.81
N HIS A 41 -16.85 -16.57 2.82
CA HIS A 41 -16.54 -16.76 1.40
C HIS A 41 -15.32 -15.92 1.01
N THR A 42 -14.14 -16.54 0.96
CA THR A 42 -12.87 -15.84 0.86
C THR A 42 -12.38 -15.67 -0.57
N TRP A 43 -11.96 -14.44 -0.88
CA TRP A 43 -11.36 -14.00 -2.13
C TRP A 43 -10.07 -13.23 -1.86
N ILE A 44 -9.21 -13.15 -2.87
CA ILE A 44 -7.96 -12.39 -2.78
C ILE A 44 -7.78 -11.48 -3.99
N LYS A 45 -7.46 -10.21 -3.74
CA LYS A 45 -7.07 -9.23 -4.75
C LYS A 45 -5.55 -9.20 -4.85
N ARG A 46 -4.99 -9.61 -5.99
CA ARG A 46 -3.59 -9.95 -6.20
C ARG A 46 -2.76 -8.75 -6.72
N GLU A 47 -2.52 -7.73 -5.87
CA GLU A 47 -1.64 -6.61 -6.25
C GLU A 47 -0.16 -7.04 -6.37
N ASP A 48 0.22 -8.14 -5.75
CA ASP A 48 1.53 -8.77 -5.89
C ASP A 48 1.83 -9.24 -7.33
N LEU A 49 0.81 -9.44 -8.14
CA LEU A 49 0.94 -9.81 -9.56
C LEU A 49 0.92 -8.60 -10.52
N LEU A 50 0.90 -7.39 -10.01
CA LEU A 50 1.12 -6.20 -10.84
C LEU A 50 2.52 -6.24 -11.45
N PRO A 51 2.68 -5.70 -12.67
CA PRO A 51 3.92 -5.87 -13.41
C PRO A 51 5.11 -5.18 -12.84
N LEU A 52 6.11 -4.91 -12.88
CA LEU A 52 7.22 -4.07 -12.46
C LEU A 52 7.77 -4.42 -11.07
N ALA A 53 8.98 -4.88 -11.04
CA ALA A 53 9.81 -5.09 -9.85
C ALA A 53 9.08 -5.83 -8.72
N PHE A 54 8.53 -7.01 -8.99
CA PHE A 54 7.76 -7.86 -8.05
C PHE A 54 6.41 -7.27 -7.60
N GLY A 55 5.83 -6.33 -8.33
CA GLY A 55 4.49 -5.83 -8.10
C GLY A 55 4.25 -5.14 -6.76
N GLY A 56 3.00 -4.86 -6.51
CA GLY A 56 2.50 -4.24 -5.29
C GLY A 56 1.63 -3.01 -5.53
N ASN A 57 0.75 -2.74 -4.57
CA ASN A 57 -0.25 -1.67 -4.61
C ASN A 57 0.34 -0.25 -4.85
N LYS A 58 1.61 -0.04 -4.54
CA LYS A 58 2.26 1.28 -4.69
C LYS A 58 2.41 1.71 -6.15
N LEU A 59 2.41 0.77 -7.10
CA LEU A 59 2.40 1.09 -8.53
C LEU A 59 1.20 1.93 -8.92
N ARG A 60 0.04 1.69 -8.31
CA ARG A 60 -1.17 2.47 -8.58
C ARG A 60 -1.01 3.94 -8.21
N ASN A 61 -0.40 4.19 -7.05
CA ASN A 61 -0.13 5.54 -6.58
C ASN A 61 0.95 6.22 -7.45
N LEU A 62 1.97 5.46 -7.82
CA LEU A 62 3.10 5.96 -8.60
C LEU A 62 2.73 6.35 -10.03
N GLU A 63 1.71 5.74 -10.65
CA GLU A 63 1.22 6.19 -11.95
C GLU A 63 0.86 7.68 -11.96
N PHE A 64 0.18 8.15 -10.91
CA PHE A 64 -0.23 9.56 -10.79
C PHE A 64 0.89 10.45 -10.28
N LEU A 65 1.71 9.97 -9.34
CA LEU A 65 2.82 10.75 -8.79
C LEU A 65 3.93 10.96 -9.83
N VAL A 66 4.26 9.95 -10.63
CA VAL A 66 5.21 10.09 -11.74
C VAL A 66 4.60 10.94 -12.86
N GLY A 67 3.31 10.77 -13.14
CA GLY A 67 2.61 11.63 -14.08
C GLY A 67 2.66 13.11 -13.69
N ALA A 68 2.41 13.43 -12.42
CA ALA A 68 2.52 14.78 -11.87
C ALA A 68 3.97 15.31 -11.95
N ALA A 69 4.95 14.49 -11.55
CA ALA A 69 6.37 14.86 -11.64
C ALA A 69 6.78 15.25 -13.07
N LEU A 70 6.40 14.43 -14.05
CA LEU A 70 6.70 14.70 -15.47
C LEU A 70 6.00 15.95 -15.98
N ALA A 71 4.73 16.18 -15.57
CA ALA A 71 3.98 17.38 -15.94
C ALA A 71 4.59 18.67 -15.37
N GLU A 72 5.24 18.59 -14.20
CA GLU A 72 5.99 19.69 -13.60
C GLU A 72 7.41 19.81 -14.19
N GLY A 73 7.78 18.93 -15.12
CA GLY A 73 9.09 18.89 -15.76
C GLY A 73 10.21 18.41 -14.83
N ALA A 74 9.89 17.60 -13.83
CA ALA A 74 10.89 16.99 -12.96
C ALA A 74 11.79 16.01 -13.74
N ASP A 75 13.04 15.91 -13.33
CA ASP A 75 14.04 14.95 -13.85
C ASP A 75 14.48 13.94 -12.78
N THR A 76 14.11 14.18 -11.54
CA THR A 76 14.55 13.38 -10.39
C THR A 76 13.41 13.21 -9.39
N LEU A 77 13.22 11.99 -8.87
CA LEU A 77 12.28 11.66 -7.80
C LEU A 77 13.03 11.52 -6.47
N VAL A 78 12.46 12.06 -5.40
CA VAL A 78 13.01 11.91 -4.04
C VAL A 78 11.91 11.36 -3.13
N THR A 79 12.17 10.30 -2.38
CA THR A 79 11.21 9.77 -1.41
C THR A 79 11.90 9.15 -0.19
N THR A 80 11.09 8.79 0.81
CA THR A 80 11.57 8.18 2.06
C THR A 80 10.91 6.84 2.33
N GLY A 81 11.61 6.00 3.09
CA GLY A 81 11.07 4.72 3.55
C GLY A 81 11.95 4.07 4.60
N ARG A 82 11.59 2.86 4.97
CA ARG A 82 12.49 1.95 5.68
C ARG A 82 13.35 1.19 4.67
N ARG A 83 14.48 0.62 5.08
CA ARG A 83 15.36 -0.19 4.21
C ARG A 83 14.62 -1.37 3.55
N TRP A 84 13.52 -1.83 4.12
CA TRP A 84 12.64 -2.87 3.55
C TRP A 84 11.39 -2.32 2.83
N SER A 85 11.41 -1.04 2.45
CA SER A 85 10.24 -0.36 1.90
C SER A 85 9.87 -0.84 0.50
N ASN A 86 8.69 -1.44 0.35
CA ASN A 86 8.12 -1.73 -0.96
C ASN A 86 7.83 -0.47 -1.78
N HIS A 87 7.53 0.66 -1.11
CA HIS A 87 7.32 1.92 -1.77
C HIS A 87 8.62 2.46 -2.39
N ALA A 88 9.74 2.43 -1.65
CA ALA A 88 11.05 2.85 -2.16
C ALA A 88 11.42 2.06 -3.40
N ARG A 89 11.38 0.72 -3.33
CA ARG A 89 11.66 -0.16 -4.47
C ARG A 89 10.81 0.17 -5.70
N LEU A 90 9.51 0.33 -5.50
CA LEU A 90 8.62 0.62 -6.62
C LEU A 90 8.80 2.04 -7.16
N THR A 91 9.24 3.00 -6.33
CA THR A 91 9.63 4.33 -6.79
C THR A 91 10.90 4.25 -7.65
N ALA A 92 11.91 3.46 -7.23
CA ALA A 92 13.10 3.21 -8.04
C ALA A 92 12.73 2.61 -9.40
N ALA A 93 11.87 1.58 -9.41
CA ALA A 93 11.40 0.94 -10.63
C ALA A 93 10.62 1.89 -11.54
N ALA A 94 9.73 2.71 -10.96
CA ALA A 94 8.95 3.70 -11.72
C ALA A 94 9.83 4.79 -12.32
N GLY A 95 10.84 5.28 -11.57
CA GLY A 95 11.83 6.23 -12.05
C GLY A 95 12.66 5.66 -13.21
N ALA A 96 13.16 4.43 -13.06
CA ALA A 96 13.89 3.74 -14.14
C ALA A 96 13.02 3.61 -15.41
N ARG A 97 11.74 3.24 -15.27
CA ARG A 97 10.79 3.14 -16.39
C ARG A 97 10.49 4.48 -17.04
N ALA A 98 10.46 5.57 -16.26
CA ALA A 98 10.18 6.93 -16.72
C ALA A 98 11.42 7.70 -17.19
N GLY A 99 12.61 7.15 -17.04
CA GLY A 99 13.87 7.82 -17.35
C GLY A 99 14.22 8.97 -16.39
N LEU A 100 13.77 8.86 -15.13
CA LEU A 100 14.01 9.84 -14.07
C LEU A 100 15.10 9.34 -13.10
N GLY A 101 15.94 10.24 -12.59
CA GLY A 101 16.80 9.96 -11.45
C GLY A 101 15.97 9.64 -10.20
N VAL A 102 16.50 8.81 -9.30
CA VAL A 102 15.80 8.47 -8.04
C VAL A 102 16.76 8.56 -6.86
N HIS A 103 16.37 9.31 -5.83
CA HIS A 103 17.03 9.35 -4.53
C HIS A 103 16.10 8.82 -3.45
N LEU A 104 16.56 7.80 -2.71
CA LEU A 104 15.82 7.15 -1.65
C LEU A 104 16.49 7.43 -0.31
N VAL A 105 15.76 8.06 0.61
CA VAL A 105 16.21 8.26 2.00
C VAL A 105 15.62 7.14 2.85
N LEU A 106 16.45 6.16 3.17
CA LEU A 106 16.04 4.96 3.89
C LEU A 106 16.51 5.00 5.32
N SER A 107 15.62 4.65 6.26
CA SER A 107 15.94 4.52 7.67
C SER A 107 15.93 3.06 8.13
N GLY A 108 16.66 2.82 9.20
CA GLY A 108 16.86 1.49 9.80
C GLY A 108 18.35 1.18 9.91
N PRO A 109 18.72 0.23 10.79
CA PRO A 109 20.12 -0.13 10.95
C PRO A 109 20.70 -0.59 9.62
N PRO A 110 21.93 -0.18 9.29
CA PRO A 110 22.61 -0.63 8.08
C PRO A 110 22.85 -2.14 8.16
N LEU A 111 22.70 -2.82 7.03
CA LEU A 111 23.01 -4.24 6.89
C LEU A 111 24.19 -4.42 5.94
N ASP A 112 25.05 -5.39 6.24
CA ASP A 112 26.12 -5.84 5.35
C ASP A 112 26.04 -7.37 5.22
N PRO A 113 25.66 -7.89 4.04
CA PRO A 113 25.22 -7.15 2.85
C PRO A 113 23.82 -6.50 3.02
N PRO A 114 23.50 -5.49 2.17
CA PRO A 114 22.18 -4.85 2.17
C PRO A 114 21.05 -5.86 1.97
N GLY A 115 19.89 -5.57 2.58
CA GLY A 115 18.68 -6.39 2.45
C GLY A 115 18.12 -6.43 1.01
N PRO A 116 17.21 -7.36 0.73
CA PRO A 116 16.68 -7.60 -0.63
C PRO A 116 16.06 -6.36 -1.28
N ASN A 117 15.24 -5.58 -0.56
CA ASN A 117 14.66 -4.37 -1.13
C ASN A 117 15.73 -3.33 -1.46
N GLN A 118 16.69 -3.07 -0.57
CA GLN A 118 17.76 -2.11 -0.84
C GLN A 118 18.64 -2.54 -2.01
N ARG A 119 18.98 -3.82 -2.15
CA ARG A 119 19.72 -4.32 -3.32
C ARG A 119 18.96 -4.15 -4.62
N LEU A 120 17.63 -4.29 -4.57
CA LEU A 120 16.78 -4.01 -5.74
C LEU A 120 16.73 -2.52 -6.05
N ASP A 121 16.68 -1.65 -5.05
CA ASP A 121 16.74 -0.20 -5.23
C ASP A 121 18.00 0.21 -6.00
N GLU A 122 19.15 -0.28 -5.56
CA GLU A 122 20.46 -0.03 -6.19
C GLU A 122 20.54 -0.63 -7.62
N MET A 123 20.03 -1.85 -7.82
CA MET A 123 19.95 -2.50 -9.13
C MET A 123 19.07 -1.73 -10.11
N LEU A 124 18.01 -1.08 -9.62
CA LEU A 124 17.12 -0.22 -10.40
C LEU A 124 17.69 1.18 -10.65
N GLY A 125 18.91 1.45 -10.21
CA GLY A 125 19.63 2.69 -10.45
C GLY A 125 19.33 3.81 -9.47
N ALA A 126 18.67 3.54 -8.34
CA ALA A 126 18.43 4.55 -7.33
C ALA A 126 19.69 4.85 -6.51
N THR A 127 19.89 6.12 -6.17
CA THR A 127 20.87 6.55 -5.17
C THR A 127 20.26 6.39 -3.79
N VAL A 128 20.83 5.50 -2.97
CA VAL A 128 20.34 5.20 -1.62
C VAL A 128 21.12 5.99 -0.58
N HIS A 129 20.39 6.69 0.29
CA HIS A 129 20.92 7.43 1.44
C HIS A 129 20.35 6.79 2.71
N VAL A 130 21.20 6.20 3.54
CA VAL A 130 20.76 5.58 4.80
C VAL A 130 20.92 6.58 5.94
N THR A 131 19.85 6.82 6.72
CA THR A 131 19.91 7.65 7.93
C THR A 131 20.42 6.84 9.12
N ALA A 132 21.08 7.51 10.06
CA ALA A 132 21.64 6.85 11.25
C ALA A 132 20.55 6.36 12.22
N THR A 133 19.41 7.06 12.24
CA THR A 133 18.29 6.75 13.14
C THR A 133 16.98 6.62 12.39
N ASP A 134 15.94 6.17 13.10
CA ASP A 134 14.57 6.09 12.61
C ASP A 134 13.77 7.39 12.80
N ALA A 135 14.40 8.44 13.31
CA ALA A 135 13.74 9.70 13.60
C ALA A 135 13.19 10.35 12.32
N ARG A 136 11.95 10.82 12.41
CA ARG A 136 11.28 11.49 11.28
C ARG A 136 12.00 12.78 10.89
N GLU A 137 12.50 13.50 11.90
CA GLU A 137 13.22 14.76 11.75
C GLU A 137 14.50 14.58 10.94
N GLU A 138 15.27 13.53 11.20
CA GLU A 138 16.49 13.21 10.46
C GLU A 138 16.18 12.87 9.00
N ARG A 139 15.15 12.07 8.73
CA ARG A 139 14.73 11.77 7.36
C ARG A 139 14.31 13.03 6.62
N THR A 140 13.53 13.90 7.27
CA THR A 140 13.08 15.16 6.67
C THR A 140 14.25 16.07 6.36
N ALA A 141 15.16 16.29 7.31
CA ALA A 141 16.36 17.10 7.08
C ALA A 141 17.25 16.53 5.97
N THR A 142 17.37 15.19 5.89
CA THR A 142 18.13 14.53 4.83
C THR A 142 17.50 14.77 3.45
N VAL A 143 16.17 14.65 3.33
CA VAL A 143 15.44 14.96 2.10
C VAL A 143 15.65 16.42 1.68
N GLU A 144 15.49 17.36 2.62
CA GLU A 144 15.65 18.79 2.36
C GLU A 144 17.07 19.12 1.84
N ARG A 145 18.10 18.54 2.46
CA ARG A 145 19.50 18.68 2.02
C ARG A 145 19.69 18.13 0.60
N ILE A 146 19.24 16.92 0.31
CA ILE A 146 19.37 16.29 -1.01
C ILE A 146 18.66 17.11 -2.08
N VAL A 147 17.45 17.57 -1.78
CA VAL A 147 16.67 18.43 -2.70
C VAL A 147 17.39 19.74 -2.97
N ALA A 148 18.03 20.35 -1.95
CA ALA A 148 18.79 21.58 -2.11
C ALA A 148 20.04 21.36 -2.96
N GLU A 149 20.78 20.27 -2.74
CA GLU A 149 21.96 19.87 -3.53
C GLU A 149 21.57 19.62 -5.00
N LEU A 150 20.55 18.82 -5.26
CA LEU A 150 20.04 18.55 -6.60
C LEU A 150 19.65 19.84 -7.35
N ARG A 151 18.97 20.76 -6.67
CA ARG A 151 18.61 22.06 -7.27
C ARG A 151 19.84 22.93 -7.56
N ALA A 152 20.84 22.92 -6.70
CA ALA A 152 22.10 23.63 -6.94
C ALA A 152 22.85 23.09 -8.16
N ASP A 153 22.75 21.79 -8.43
CA ASP A 153 23.30 21.11 -9.58
C ASP A 153 22.46 21.25 -10.86
N GLY A 154 21.33 21.99 -10.79
CA GLY A 154 20.45 22.27 -11.92
C GLY A 154 19.35 21.25 -12.17
N HIS A 155 19.19 20.27 -11.30
CA HIS A 155 18.10 19.28 -11.35
C HIS A 155 16.77 19.86 -10.87
N ARG A 156 15.68 19.19 -11.23
CA ARG A 156 14.30 19.51 -10.83
C ARG A 156 13.70 18.33 -10.06
N PRO A 157 14.04 18.20 -8.76
CA PRO A 157 13.54 17.12 -7.93
C PRO A 157 12.06 17.27 -7.59
N TYR A 158 11.31 16.16 -7.73
CA TYR A 158 9.92 16.00 -7.25
C TYR A 158 9.91 15.13 -6.00
N ILE A 159 9.32 15.64 -4.92
CA ILE A 159 9.24 14.91 -3.65
C ILE A 159 7.96 14.07 -3.64
N ILE A 160 8.13 12.75 -3.58
CA ILE A 160 7.04 11.81 -3.41
C ILE A 160 6.81 11.57 -1.91
N PRO A 161 5.59 11.77 -1.38
CA PRO A 161 5.27 11.48 0.02
C PRO A 161 5.57 10.02 0.38
N THR A 162 5.96 9.77 1.64
CA THR A 162 6.20 8.41 2.16
C THR A 162 5.03 7.48 1.83
N GLY A 163 5.32 6.33 1.24
CA GLY A 163 4.30 5.37 0.82
C GLY A 163 3.46 5.80 -0.38
N GLY A 164 3.79 6.94 -1.04
CA GLY A 164 2.98 7.54 -2.08
C GLY A 164 1.62 8.03 -1.57
N SER A 165 1.49 8.26 -0.25
CA SER A 165 0.22 8.57 0.40
C SER A 165 0.01 10.08 0.48
N GLY A 166 -0.60 10.62 -0.55
CA GLY A 166 -1.08 11.99 -0.69
C GLY A 166 -2.25 11.99 -1.68
N ALA A 167 -3.06 13.04 -1.74
CA ALA A 167 -4.30 13.07 -2.52
C ALA A 167 -4.10 12.60 -3.97
N VAL A 168 -3.04 13.07 -4.65
CA VAL A 168 -2.73 12.67 -6.03
C VAL A 168 -2.43 11.17 -6.13
N GLY A 169 -1.57 10.63 -5.25
CA GLY A 169 -1.22 9.21 -5.28
C GLY A 169 -2.40 8.30 -4.94
N VAL A 170 -3.22 8.69 -3.98
CA VAL A 170 -4.38 7.91 -3.51
C VAL A 170 -5.40 7.67 -4.63
N VAL A 171 -5.45 8.53 -5.65
CA VAL A 171 -6.29 8.35 -6.85
C VAL A 171 -6.11 6.97 -7.48
N GLY A 172 -4.88 6.44 -7.52
CA GLY A 172 -4.64 5.09 -8.04
C GLY A 172 -5.40 4.00 -7.26
N SER A 173 -5.55 4.18 -5.95
CA SER A 173 -6.32 3.27 -5.10
C SER A 173 -7.83 3.49 -5.23
N VAL A 174 -8.30 4.71 -5.54
CA VAL A 174 -9.71 4.97 -5.91
C VAL A 174 -10.08 4.19 -7.17
N LEU A 175 -9.22 4.23 -8.20
CA LEU A 175 -9.45 3.46 -9.42
C LEU A 175 -9.41 1.94 -9.18
N ALA A 176 -8.60 1.49 -8.23
CA ALA A 176 -8.57 0.07 -7.83
C ALA A 176 -9.89 -0.39 -7.17
N ALA A 177 -10.60 0.49 -6.46
CA ALA A 177 -11.93 0.19 -5.95
C ALA A 177 -12.95 -0.03 -7.07
N PHE A 178 -12.93 0.81 -8.12
CA PHE A 178 -13.77 0.59 -9.31
C PHE A 178 -13.42 -0.71 -10.03
N GLU A 179 -12.12 -1.01 -10.14
CA GLU A 179 -11.65 -2.26 -10.72
C GLU A 179 -12.16 -3.48 -9.95
N LEU A 180 -12.10 -3.44 -8.61
CA LEU A 180 -12.66 -4.51 -7.78
C LEU A 180 -14.17 -4.63 -7.94
N ALA A 181 -14.89 -3.51 -7.98
CA ALA A 181 -16.33 -3.49 -8.20
C ALA A 181 -16.74 -4.15 -9.53
N ASP A 182 -16.06 -3.80 -10.62
CA ASP A 182 -16.29 -4.39 -11.93
C ASP A 182 -15.98 -5.90 -11.94
N GLN A 183 -14.87 -6.31 -11.33
CA GLN A 183 -14.47 -7.71 -11.23
C GLN A 183 -15.43 -8.54 -10.38
N ALA A 184 -15.92 -7.97 -9.28
CA ALA A 184 -16.90 -8.62 -8.41
C ALA A 184 -18.25 -8.80 -9.13
N ALA A 185 -18.72 -7.75 -9.79
CA ALA A 185 -19.95 -7.82 -10.59
C ALA A 185 -19.86 -8.87 -11.70
N ALA A 186 -18.74 -8.93 -12.43
CA ALA A 186 -18.50 -9.94 -13.47
C ALA A 186 -18.49 -11.39 -12.94
N ARG A 187 -18.24 -11.58 -11.64
CA ARG A 187 -18.25 -12.88 -10.95
C ARG A 187 -19.54 -13.17 -10.21
N GLY A 188 -20.51 -12.25 -10.25
CA GLY A 188 -21.76 -12.38 -9.51
C GLY A 188 -21.59 -12.35 -7.99
N ILE A 189 -20.53 -11.72 -7.49
CA ILE A 189 -20.30 -11.55 -6.06
C ILE A 189 -20.42 -10.10 -5.64
N ARG A 190 -20.77 -9.89 -4.37
CA ARG A 190 -20.76 -8.57 -3.74
C ARG A 190 -19.87 -8.64 -2.50
N PRO A 191 -18.71 -8.00 -2.51
CA PRO A 191 -17.85 -7.96 -1.33
C PRO A 191 -18.54 -7.25 -0.17
N ASP A 192 -18.70 -7.94 0.97
CA ASP A 192 -19.18 -7.34 2.22
C ASP A 192 -18.06 -6.57 2.90
N VAL A 193 -16.84 -7.13 2.85
CA VAL A 193 -15.68 -6.53 3.51
C VAL A 193 -14.41 -6.73 2.70
N VAL A 194 -13.58 -5.69 2.65
CA VAL A 194 -12.19 -5.72 2.18
C VAL A 194 -11.27 -5.56 3.38
N ILE A 195 -10.32 -6.48 3.54
CA ILE A 195 -9.31 -6.45 4.59
C ILE A 195 -7.93 -6.25 3.96
N LEU A 196 -7.17 -5.26 4.46
CA LEU A 196 -5.89 -4.88 3.86
C LEU A 196 -4.86 -4.45 4.92
N PRO A 197 -3.54 -4.58 4.64
CA PRO A 197 -2.53 -3.96 5.48
C PRO A 197 -2.55 -2.43 5.31
N SER A 198 -2.64 -1.70 6.42
CA SER A 198 -2.64 -0.24 6.46
C SER A 198 -1.43 0.28 7.25
N ALA A 199 -0.47 0.87 6.55
CA ALA A 199 0.73 1.48 7.13
C ALA A 199 0.69 3.00 7.04
N THR A 200 0.63 3.55 5.83
CA THR A 200 0.51 4.99 5.55
C THR A 200 -0.91 5.40 5.14
N GLY A 201 -1.86 4.49 5.21
CA GLY A 201 -3.30 4.74 5.02
C GLY A 201 -3.78 4.97 3.59
N GLY A 202 -2.89 5.21 2.62
CA GLY A 202 -3.28 5.64 1.27
C GLY A 202 -4.20 4.67 0.53
N THR A 203 -3.92 3.36 0.59
CA THR A 203 -4.79 2.37 -0.07
C THR A 203 -6.15 2.29 0.60
N GLN A 204 -6.20 2.29 1.93
CA GLN A 204 -7.45 2.29 2.67
C GLN A 204 -8.30 3.52 2.34
N ALA A 205 -7.71 4.70 2.37
CA ALA A 205 -8.40 5.95 2.01
C ALA A 205 -8.96 5.91 0.58
N GLY A 206 -8.15 5.43 -0.38
CA GLY A 206 -8.57 5.34 -1.77
C GLY A 206 -9.71 4.34 -1.99
N LEU A 207 -9.67 3.18 -1.33
CA LEU A 207 -10.76 2.20 -1.40
C LEU A 207 -12.06 2.75 -0.80
N LEU A 208 -12.00 3.43 0.36
CA LEU A 208 -13.16 4.07 0.99
C LEU A 208 -13.81 5.10 0.06
N VAL A 209 -13.02 6.03 -0.50
CA VAL A 209 -13.52 7.04 -1.43
C VAL A 209 -14.04 6.41 -2.72
N GLY A 210 -13.32 5.41 -3.24
CA GLY A 210 -13.69 4.72 -4.48
C GLY A 210 -15.00 3.93 -4.35
N PHE A 211 -15.22 3.22 -3.24
CA PHE A 211 -16.49 2.53 -3.01
C PHE A 211 -17.64 3.52 -2.80
N ALA A 212 -17.43 4.62 -2.10
CA ALA A 212 -18.44 5.67 -1.98
C ALA A 212 -18.83 6.26 -3.35
N LEU A 213 -17.86 6.54 -4.23
CA LEU A 213 -18.11 6.98 -5.60
C LEU A 213 -18.83 5.92 -6.44
N ALA A 214 -18.53 4.63 -6.22
CA ALA A 214 -19.19 3.51 -6.89
C ALA A 214 -20.60 3.22 -6.33
N GLY A 215 -21.00 3.85 -5.23
CA GLY A 215 -22.26 3.57 -4.53
C GLY A 215 -22.30 2.20 -3.85
N LEU A 216 -21.14 1.70 -3.39
CA LEU A 216 -21.00 0.42 -2.71
C LEU A 216 -20.82 0.62 -1.20
N GLU A 217 -21.51 -0.21 -0.44
CA GLU A 217 -21.44 -0.23 1.04
C GLU A 217 -20.43 -1.26 1.58
N THR A 218 -19.39 -1.55 0.81
CA THR A 218 -18.34 -2.48 1.20
C THR A 218 -17.53 -1.91 2.36
N ARG A 219 -17.47 -2.61 3.48
CA ARG A 219 -16.60 -2.25 4.61
C ARG A 219 -15.13 -2.36 4.22
N VAL A 220 -14.30 -1.43 4.70
CA VAL A 220 -12.85 -1.45 4.46
C VAL A 220 -12.13 -1.45 5.80
N VAL A 221 -11.61 -2.61 6.19
CA VAL A 221 -10.91 -2.78 7.46
C VAL A 221 -9.40 -2.72 7.21
N GLY A 222 -8.76 -1.66 7.70
CA GLY A 222 -7.31 -1.49 7.66
C GLY A 222 -6.66 -2.16 8.86
N MET A 223 -5.90 -3.24 8.64
CA MET A 223 -5.05 -3.80 9.68
C MET A 223 -3.81 -2.94 9.84
N ALA A 224 -3.66 -2.31 11.00
CA ALA A 224 -2.52 -1.45 11.30
C ALA A 224 -1.24 -2.30 11.41
N VAL A 225 -0.22 -1.97 10.62
CA VAL A 225 1.03 -2.73 10.54
C VAL A 225 2.28 -1.92 10.89
N ALA A 226 2.13 -0.60 11.08
CA ALA A 226 3.24 0.31 11.33
C ALA A 226 3.01 1.28 12.50
N HIS A 227 1.78 1.72 12.71
CA HIS A 227 1.39 2.71 13.72
C HIS A 227 0.13 2.24 14.46
N PRO A 228 -0.05 2.65 15.73
CA PRO A 228 -1.29 2.37 16.48
C PRO A 228 -2.53 2.90 15.74
N ALA A 229 -3.68 2.26 15.98
CA ALA A 229 -4.95 2.62 15.33
C ALA A 229 -5.32 4.10 15.49
N ALA A 230 -5.09 4.70 16.66
CA ALA A 230 -5.41 6.10 16.92
C ALA A 230 -4.61 7.08 16.03
N GLU A 231 -3.33 6.80 15.80
CA GLU A 231 -2.47 7.62 14.92
C GLU A 231 -2.86 7.43 13.46
N LEU A 232 -3.04 6.17 13.05
CA LEU A 232 -3.39 5.83 11.68
C LEU A 232 -4.77 6.37 11.29
N LEU A 233 -5.73 6.41 12.23
CA LEU A 233 -7.07 6.97 12.00
C LEU A 233 -6.99 8.43 11.58
N GLY A 234 -6.17 9.24 12.24
CA GLY A 234 -5.96 10.64 11.86
C GLY A 234 -5.40 10.78 10.44
N THR A 235 -4.41 9.95 10.11
CA THR A 235 -3.79 9.94 8.77
C THR A 235 -4.79 9.53 7.69
N VAL A 236 -5.53 8.43 7.89
CA VAL A 236 -6.54 7.97 6.92
C VAL A 236 -7.66 8.99 6.77
N SER A 237 -8.11 9.61 7.87
CA SER A 237 -9.15 10.65 7.83
C SER A 237 -8.75 11.85 6.98
N SER A 238 -7.51 12.32 7.12
CA SER A 238 -6.98 13.42 6.30
C SER A 238 -6.92 13.02 4.82
N LEU A 239 -6.39 11.83 4.51
CA LEU A 239 -6.29 11.34 3.14
C LEU A 239 -7.67 11.14 2.49
N VAL A 240 -8.65 10.63 3.24
CA VAL A 240 -10.06 10.53 2.78
C VAL A 240 -10.60 11.91 2.45
N ALA A 241 -10.40 12.88 3.34
CA ALA A 241 -10.88 14.23 3.15
C ALA A 241 -10.29 14.87 1.89
N ASP A 242 -8.97 14.84 1.75
CA ASP A 242 -8.26 15.44 0.62
C ASP A 242 -8.61 14.77 -0.71
N THR A 243 -8.76 13.44 -0.69
CA THR A 243 -9.09 12.65 -1.89
C THR A 243 -10.57 12.85 -2.29
N ALA A 244 -11.48 12.91 -1.32
CA ALA A 244 -12.89 13.20 -1.58
C ALA A 244 -13.08 14.60 -2.19
N ASP A 245 -12.35 15.60 -1.67
CA ASP A 245 -12.37 16.95 -2.23
C ASP A 245 -11.83 16.97 -3.67
N LEU A 246 -10.71 16.28 -3.92
CA LEU A 246 -10.14 16.16 -5.26
C LEU A 246 -11.14 15.50 -6.24
N ALA A 247 -11.89 14.49 -5.77
CA ALA A 247 -12.91 13.80 -6.56
C ALA A 247 -14.25 14.57 -6.67
N GLY A 248 -14.43 15.64 -5.90
CA GLY A 248 -15.71 16.37 -5.79
C GLY A 248 -16.81 15.54 -5.12
N LEU A 249 -16.43 14.56 -4.26
CA LEU A 249 -17.36 13.73 -3.51
C LEU A 249 -17.79 14.41 -2.21
N ASP A 250 -19.06 14.27 -1.83
CA ASP A 250 -19.50 14.63 -0.49
C ASP A 250 -18.91 13.64 0.52
N ARG A 251 -18.08 14.13 1.45
CA ARG A 251 -17.40 13.34 2.46
C ARG A 251 -18.36 12.52 3.35
N SER A 252 -19.60 12.98 3.53
CA SER A 252 -20.62 12.25 4.30
C SER A 252 -21.07 10.94 3.66
N LEU A 253 -20.77 10.74 2.38
CA LEU A 253 -21.04 9.49 1.66
C LEU A 253 -19.96 8.44 1.86
N VAL A 254 -18.80 8.81 2.40
CA VAL A 254 -17.72 7.86 2.69
C VAL A 254 -18.07 7.06 3.93
N GLY A 255 -17.95 5.74 3.84
CA GLY A 255 -18.20 4.83 4.95
C GLY A 255 -17.24 5.04 6.13
N PRO A 256 -17.48 4.39 7.27
CA PRO A 256 -16.66 4.51 8.46
C PRO A 256 -15.22 4.04 8.18
N ILE A 257 -14.25 4.71 8.82
CA ILE A 257 -12.85 4.30 8.79
C ILE A 257 -12.66 3.28 9.91
N GLU A 258 -12.47 2.02 9.54
CA GLU A 258 -12.25 0.92 10.48
C GLU A 258 -10.77 0.54 10.48
N ILE A 259 -10.13 0.57 11.65
CA ILE A 259 -8.73 0.21 11.85
C ILE A 259 -8.63 -0.76 13.01
N ASP A 260 -7.92 -1.86 12.77
CA ASP A 260 -7.62 -2.89 13.76
C ASP A 260 -6.10 -2.95 13.95
N ASP A 261 -5.59 -2.79 15.16
CA ASP A 261 -4.18 -2.85 15.52
C ASP A 261 -3.79 -4.06 16.38
N ALA A 262 -4.70 -5.03 16.56
CA ALA A 262 -4.42 -6.24 17.34
C ALA A 262 -3.21 -7.02 16.82
N GLN A 263 -2.92 -6.93 15.51
CA GLN A 263 -1.78 -7.60 14.88
C GLN A 263 -0.55 -6.70 14.67
N LEU A 264 -0.52 -5.50 15.27
CA LEU A 264 0.60 -4.56 15.13
C LEU A 264 1.91 -5.18 15.64
N GLY A 265 1.84 -5.94 16.74
CA GLY A 265 3.00 -6.56 17.37
C GLY A 265 3.89 -5.58 18.12
N ALA A 266 5.10 -6.01 18.46
CA ALA A 266 6.01 -5.25 19.30
C ALA A 266 6.58 -3.99 18.63
N ALA A 267 6.79 -4.04 17.30
CA ALA A 267 7.34 -2.91 16.54
C ALA A 267 7.05 -3.05 15.04
N TYR A 268 7.14 -1.91 14.35
CA TYR A 268 7.11 -1.88 12.89
C TYR A 268 8.27 -2.70 12.30
N GLY A 269 7.98 -3.51 11.30
CA GLY A 269 8.97 -4.38 10.66
C GLY A 269 9.22 -5.71 11.39
N ARG A 270 8.64 -5.93 12.56
CA ARG A 270 8.76 -7.19 13.30
C ARG A 270 7.56 -8.10 13.02
N PRO A 271 7.77 -9.36 12.60
CA PRO A 271 6.72 -10.36 12.52
C PRO A 271 6.10 -10.65 13.89
N THR A 272 4.89 -11.20 13.87
CA THR A 272 4.26 -11.82 15.05
C THR A 272 4.10 -13.32 14.79
N ALA A 273 3.99 -14.14 15.83
CA ALA A 273 3.71 -15.56 15.67
C ALA A 273 2.45 -15.80 14.81
N ALA A 274 1.40 -15.00 15.04
CA ALA A 274 0.18 -15.06 14.25
C ALA A 274 0.42 -14.72 12.75
N SER A 275 1.26 -13.72 12.45
CA SER A 275 1.58 -13.38 11.06
C SER A 275 2.40 -14.48 10.36
N GLU A 276 3.31 -15.12 11.06
CA GLU A 276 4.06 -16.27 10.52
C GLU A 276 3.17 -17.49 10.26
N ASP A 277 2.23 -17.77 11.17
CA ASP A 277 1.24 -18.83 10.97
C ASP A 277 0.32 -18.52 9.81
N ALA A 278 -0.13 -17.29 9.67
CA ALA A 278 -0.94 -16.84 8.54
C ALA A 278 -0.23 -17.04 7.19
N CYS A 279 1.09 -16.72 7.11
CA CYS A 279 1.93 -17.04 5.94
C CYS A 279 1.85 -18.53 5.60
N ARG A 280 2.05 -19.40 6.61
CA ARG A 280 2.06 -20.87 6.41
C ARG A 280 0.69 -21.38 5.96
N VAL A 281 -0.39 -20.87 6.55
CA VAL A 281 -1.75 -21.29 6.22
C VAL A 281 -2.09 -20.93 4.77
N LEU A 282 -1.84 -19.70 4.33
CA LEU A 282 -2.14 -19.32 2.95
C LEU A 282 -1.25 -20.05 1.94
N ALA A 283 0.06 -20.16 2.23
CA ALA A 283 1.00 -20.85 1.35
C ALA A 283 0.65 -22.33 1.16
N ARG A 284 0.30 -23.04 2.24
CA ARG A 284 0.00 -24.48 2.19
C ARG A 284 -1.34 -24.80 1.55
N ASN A 285 -2.30 -23.88 1.62
CA ASN A 285 -3.64 -24.12 1.09
C ASN A 285 -3.82 -23.59 -0.34
N GLU A 286 -3.17 -22.46 -0.70
CA GLU A 286 -3.39 -21.81 -1.99
C GLU A 286 -2.11 -21.64 -2.83
N GLY A 287 -0.93 -21.96 -2.28
CA GLY A 287 0.35 -21.71 -2.96
C GLY A 287 0.68 -20.21 -3.10
N ILE A 288 0.04 -19.35 -2.31
CA ILE A 288 0.23 -17.90 -2.35
C ILE A 288 1.13 -17.48 -1.19
N LEU A 289 2.16 -16.70 -1.49
CA LEU A 289 3.11 -16.20 -0.49
C LEU A 289 2.79 -14.75 -0.12
N VAL A 290 2.90 -14.42 1.16
CA VAL A 290 2.74 -13.07 1.72
C VAL A 290 3.96 -12.71 2.55
N ASP A 291 4.34 -11.42 2.55
CA ASP A 291 5.45 -10.93 3.37
C ASP A 291 5.06 -10.87 4.86
N PRO A 292 6.01 -11.13 5.78
CA PRO A 292 5.73 -11.17 7.21
C PRO A 292 5.58 -9.78 7.85
N ILE A 293 6.00 -8.71 7.16
CA ILE A 293 6.06 -7.34 7.69
C ILE A 293 4.70 -6.66 7.61
N TYR A 294 4.02 -6.78 6.46
CA TYR A 294 2.78 -6.07 6.14
C TYR A 294 1.61 -7.02 5.92
N THR A 295 1.71 -7.81 4.84
CA THR A 295 0.57 -8.54 4.30
C THR A 295 0.14 -9.68 5.21
N ALA A 296 1.08 -10.38 5.83
CA ALA A 296 0.77 -11.47 6.75
C ALA A 296 0.13 -11.00 8.07
N LYS A 297 0.49 -9.81 8.58
CA LYS A 297 -0.19 -9.23 9.75
C LYS A 297 -1.66 -8.96 9.46
N ALA A 298 -1.96 -8.43 8.27
CA ALA A 298 -3.35 -8.21 7.85
C ALA A 298 -4.09 -9.54 7.65
N LEU A 299 -3.41 -10.56 7.14
CA LEU A 299 -3.99 -11.88 7.00
C LEU A 299 -4.25 -12.54 8.35
N ALA A 300 -3.39 -12.35 9.35
CA ALA A 300 -3.61 -12.81 10.72
C ALA A 300 -4.86 -12.16 11.34
N GLY A 301 -5.05 -10.84 11.13
CA GLY A 301 -6.27 -10.16 11.55
C GLY A 301 -7.53 -10.71 10.87
N LEU A 302 -7.45 -11.02 9.57
CA LEU A 302 -8.57 -11.70 8.88
C LEU A 302 -8.90 -13.05 9.53
N ILE A 303 -7.88 -13.85 9.85
CA ILE A 303 -8.05 -15.16 10.51
C ILE A 303 -8.73 -14.99 11.87
N GLU A 304 -8.29 -14.02 12.67
CA GLU A 304 -8.88 -13.72 13.98
C GLU A 304 -10.35 -13.29 13.86
N MET A 305 -10.66 -12.42 12.90
CA MET A 305 -12.05 -12.02 12.60
C MET A 305 -12.90 -13.20 12.15
N ALA A 306 -12.36 -14.15 11.41
CA ALA A 306 -13.09 -15.36 11.04
C ALA A 306 -13.37 -16.24 12.27
N TRP A 307 -12.40 -16.45 13.15
CA TRP A 307 -12.56 -17.24 14.38
C TRP A 307 -13.55 -16.62 15.38
N SER A 308 -13.61 -15.29 15.44
CA SER A 308 -14.62 -14.60 16.27
C SER A 308 -16.05 -14.66 15.71
N GLY A 309 -16.23 -15.21 14.50
CA GLY A 309 -17.53 -15.23 13.80
C GLY A 309 -17.92 -13.92 13.13
N ALA A 310 -17.10 -12.87 13.19
CA ALA A 310 -17.38 -11.56 12.60
C ALA A 310 -17.50 -11.58 11.07
N LEU A 311 -17.01 -12.65 10.42
CA LEU A 311 -17.03 -12.83 8.97
C LEU A 311 -17.96 -13.98 8.51
N ALA A 312 -18.76 -14.54 9.41
CA ALA A 312 -19.68 -15.64 9.06
C ALA A 312 -20.65 -15.23 7.94
N ASP A 313 -20.78 -16.08 6.92
CA ASP A 313 -21.62 -15.88 5.73
C ASP A 313 -21.30 -14.60 4.93
N ARG A 314 -20.13 -13.98 5.14
CA ARG A 314 -19.69 -12.78 4.42
C ARG A 314 -18.79 -13.11 3.24
N THR A 315 -18.91 -12.34 2.16
CA THR A 315 -17.95 -12.32 1.07
C THR A 315 -16.80 -11.40 1.43
N VAL A 316 -15.65 -12.00 1.71
CA VAL A 316 -14.45 -11.30 2.20
C VAL A 316 -13.42 -11.25 1.10
N VAL A 317 -12.90 -10.06 0.81
CA VAL A 317 -11.76 -9.87 -0.10
C VAL A 317 -10.53 -9.50 0.71
N PHE A 318 -9.54 -10.37 0.73
CA PHE A 318 -8.22 -10.04 1.23
C PHE A 318 -7.43 -9.28 0.18
N TRP A 319 -6.94 -8.08 0.53
CA TRP A 319 -6.13 -7.26 -0.38
C TRP A 319 -4.65 -7.58 -0.22
N HIS A 320 -4.13 -8.41 -1.10
CA HIS A 320 -2.70 -8.75 -1.12
C HIS A 320 -1.89 -7.61 -1.71
N ALA A 321 -1.37 -6.74 -0.84
CA ALA A 321 -0.73 -5.48 -1.23
C ALA A 321 0.64 -5.63 -1.93
N GLY A 322 1.16 -6.84 -2.07
CA GLY A 322 2.50 -7.14 -2.58
C GLY A 322 3.47 -7.49 -1.44
N GLY A 323 4.75 -7.14 -1.62
CA GLY A 323 5.76 -7.33 -0.57
C GLY A 323 6.65 -8.56 -0.72
N THR A 324 6.59 -9.26 -1.84
CA THR A 324 7.36 -10.51 -2.07
C THR A 324 8.83 -10.46 -1.66
N PRO A 325 9.63 -9.41 -1.96
CA PRO A 325 11.00 -9.33 -1.47
C PRO A 325 11.15 -9.30 0.05
N GLY A 326 10.10 -8.83 0.77
CA GLY A 326 10.07 -8.81 2.23
C GLY A 326 10.10 -10.19 2.88
N LEU A 327 9.79 -11.28 2.12
CA LEU A 327 9.97 -12.67 2.58
C LEU A 327 11.42 -13.02 2.89
N PHE A 328 12.35 -12.31 2.29
CA PHE A 328 13.78 -12.60 2.39
C PHE A 328 14.54 -11.52 3.17
N GLU A 329 13.81 -10.55 3.77
CA GLU A 329 14.45 -9.54 4.63
C GLU A 329 14.98 -10.20 5.91
N PRO A 330 16.21 -9.91 6.31
CA PRO A 330 16.74 -10.35 7.59
C PRO A 330 16.08 -9.55 8.71
N LEU A 331 15.02 -10.14 9.30
CA LEU A 331 14.21 -9.48 10.34
C LEU A 331 14.70 -9.78 11.76
N ASP A 332 15.62 -10.74 11.90
CA ASP A 332 16.17 -11.20 13.17
C ASP A 332 17.44 -10.41 13.57
N GLU A 333 17.34 -9.08 13.60
CA GLU A 333 18.44 -8.31 14.15
C GLU A 333 18.38 -8.34 15.70
N PRO A 334 19.51 -8.63 16.37
CA PRO A 334 19.60 -8.46 17.80
C PRO A 334 19.33 -6.99 18.13
N THR A 335 18.44 -6.73 19.08
CA THR A 335 18.30 -5.40 19.67
C THR A 335 19.68 -5.00 20.17
N PRO A 336 20.27 -3.86 19.75
CA PRO A 336 21.47 -3.36 20.39
C PRO A 336 21.19 -3.27 21.89
N ALA A 337 22.10 -3.80 22.69
CA ALA A 337 22.02 -3.77 24.13
C ALA A 337 22.08 -2.34 24.67
#